data_afc174ee63bc003e25e7dfd63b6e1a6d
#
_entry.id   afc174ee63bc003e25e7dfd63b6e1a6d
#
_cell.length_a   1.000
_cell.length_b   1.000
_cell.length_c   1.000
_cell.angle_alpha   90.00
_cell.angle_beta   90.00
_cell.angle_gamma   90.00
#
_symmetry.space_group_name_H-M   'P 1'
#
loop_
_entity.id
_entity.type
_entity.pdbx_description
1 polymer ?
#
loop_
_entity_poly.entity_id
_entity_poly.type
_entity_poly.pdbx_seq_one_letter_code
_entity_poly.pdbx_strand_id
1 'polypeptide(L)'
;MQGIPVTAIALAGLLQMSPSPAVAAEQPAPASVALFYDALTRAPGKDVANLLMRATTPNWVSCGTNEVCSAREQVIAAIAGRHKLIPDLRWEIKEVLVSGDRVVVRGEASGTPSGEFMGVPHGGKSFKLMSIDVHTIEAGKLARSYHVEDWIGAMRQLSVK
;
A
#
# COMPACT_ATOMS: atom_id res chain seq x y z
N MET A 1 56.49 -43.04 -49.33
CA MET A 1 55.10 -42.99 -48.82
C MET A 1 55.12 -42.21 -47.51
N GLN A 2 54.73 -40.97 -47.56
CA GLN A 2 54.81 -40.04 -46.43
C GLN A 2 53.40 -39.99 -45.77
N GLY A 3 53.36 -40.35 -44.49
CA GLY A 3 52.13 -40.25 -43.68
C GLY A 3 51.89 -38.82 -43.17
N ILE A 4 50.70 -38.31 -43.36
CA ILE A 4 50.25 -36.99 -42.91
C ILE A 4 49.77 -37.10 -41.46
N PRO A 5 50.21 -36.25 -40.51
CA PRO A 5 49.67 -36.27 -39.17
C PRO A 5 48.30 -35.59 -39.10
N VAL A 6 47.32 -36.26 -38.51
CA VAL A 6 46.00 -35.71 -38.20
C VAL A 6 46.09 -34.96 -36.87
N THR A 7 45.96 -33.65 -36.94
CA THR A 7 45.88 -32.75 -35.76
C THR A 7 44.46 -32.77 -35.20
N ALA A 8 44.25 -33.26 -34.00
CA ALA A 8 42.99 -33.19 -33.30
C ALA A 8 42.80 -31.79 -32.69
N ILE A 9 41.77 -31.09 -33.15
CA ILE A 9 41.35 -29.81 -32.56
C ILE A 9 40.41 -30.12 -31.40
N ALA A 10 40.87 -29.90 -30.16
CA ALA A 10 40.03 -29.98 -28.97
C ALA A 10 39.18 -28.67 -28.84
N LEU A 11 37.86 -28.79 -29.04
CA LEU A 11 36.91 -27.71 -28.83
C LEU A 11 36.61 -27.60 -27.35
N ALA A 12 37.24 -26.65 -26.65
CA ALA A 12 36.93 -26.32 -25.27
C ALA A 12 35.64 -25.51 -25.22
N GLY A 13 34.52 -26.16 -24.84
CA GLY A 13 33.27 -25.51 -24.59
C GLY A 13 33.32 -24.69 -23.30
N LEU A 14 33.31 -23.35 -23.42
CA LEU A 14 33.10 -22.44 -22.32
C LEU A 14 31.62 -22.53 -21.89
N LEU A 15 31.35 -23.20 -20.77
CA LEU A 15 30.07 -23.09 -20.07
C LEU A 15 29.92 -21.63 -19.55
N GLN A 16 29.13 -20.82 -20.20
CA GLN A 16 28.71 -19.53 -19.67
C GLN A 16 27.70 -19.79 -18.54
N MET A 17 28.13 -19.65 -17.29
CA MET A 17 27.25 -19.58 -16.15
C MET A 17 26.51 -18.24 -16.21
N SER A 18 25.21 -18.26 -16.58
CA SER A 18 24.34 -17.10 -16.44
C SER A 18 24.28 -16.72 -14.94
N PRO A 19 24.48 -15.43 -14.60
CA PRO A 19 24.33 -15.03 -13.20
C PRO A 19 22.89 -15.27 -12.77
N SER A 20 22.70 -15.98 -11.65
CA SER A 20 21.41 -16.08 -10.99
C SER A 20 20.87 -14.68 -10.71
N PRO A 21 19.57 -14.41 -10.91
CA PRO A 21 19.01 -13.12 -10.53
C PRO A 21 19.27 -12.92 -9.04
N ALA A 22 19.98 -11.84 -8.71
CA ALA A 22 20.15 -11.44 -7.33
C ALA A 22 18.77 -11.21 -6.72
N VAL A 23 18.42 -11.95 -5.66
CA VAL A 23 17.26 -11.65 -4.85
C VAL A 23 17.48 -10.23 -4.33
N ALA A 24 16.65 -9.29 -4.78
CA ALA A 24 16.73 -7.92 -4.31
C ALA A 24 16.59 -7.94 -2.78
N ALA A 25 17.56 -7.36 -2.06
CA ALA A 25 17.48 -7.24 -0.62
C ALA A 25 16.20 -6.47 -0.29
N GLU A 26 15.38 -7.02 0.60
CA GLU A 26 14.13 -6.41 1.06
C GLU A 26 14.48 -5.05 1.69
N GLN A 27 14.12 -3.96 1.02
CA GLN A 27 14.37 -2.63 1.55
C GLN A 27 13.30 -2.30 2.59
N PRO A 28 13.67 -1.76 3.77
CA PRO A 28 12.68 -1.38 4.76
C PRO A 28 11.78 -0.27 4.22
N ALA A 29 10.48 -0.38 4.51
CA ALA A 29 9.53 0.68 4.16
C ALA A 29 9.91 2.01 4.81
N PRO A 30 9.78 3.16 4.09
CA PRO A 30 9.98 4.47 4.68
C PRO A 30 9.06 4.69 5.90
N ALA A 31 9.56 5.39 6.94
CA ALA A 31 8.79 5.70 8.14
C ALA A 31 7.49 6.47 7.84
N SER A 32 7.46 7.20 6.73
CA SER A 32 6.28 7.92 6.24
C SER A 32 5.08 7.00 5.97
N VAL A 33 5.31 5.75 5.54
CA VAL A 33 4.26 4.75 5.35
C VAL A 33 3.59 4.42 6.69
N ALA A 34 4.35 4.13 7.73
CA ALA A 34 3.81 3.85 9.05
C ALA A 34 3.00 5.03 9.62
N LEU A 35 3.50 6.27 9.44
CA LEU A 35 2.79 7.49 9.85
C LEU A 35 1.46 7.66 9.11
N PHE A 36 1.42 7.30 7.81
CA PHE A 36 0.20 7.37 7.01
C PHE A 36 -0.87 6.39 7.54
N TYR A 37 -0.52 5.12 7.75
CA TYR A 37 -1.46 4.12 8.27
C TYR A 37 -1.84 4.39 9.74
N ASP A 38 -0.95 4.99 10.54
CA ASP A 38 -1.31 5.48 11.86
C ASP A 38 -2.37 6.59 11.78
N ALA A 39 -2.28 7.51 10.82
CA ALA A 39 -3.30 8.55 10.60
C ALA A 39 -4.67 7.96 10.23
N LEU A 40 -4.72 6.85 9.49
CA LEU A 40 -5.97 6.15 9.12
C LEU A 40 -6.63 5.45 10.32
N THR A 41 -5.86 5.00 11.29
CA THR A 41 -6.36 4.30 12.48
C THR A 41 -6.92 5.28 13.51
N ARG A 42 -8.16 5.05 13.97
CA ARG A 42 -8.81 5.90 14.99
C ARG A 42 -8.17 5.71 16.36
N ALA A 43 -7.82 6.82 17.02
CA ALA A 43 -7.47 6.85 18.44
C ALA A 43 -7.90 8.19 19.06
N PRO A 44 -8.28 8.20 20.35
CA PRO A 44 -8.59 9.46 21.05
C PRO A 44 -7.40 10.42 21.02
N GLY A 45 -7.66 11.71 20.77
CA GLY A 45 -6.62 12.75 20.78
C GLY A 45 -5.61 12.70 19.64
N LYS A 46 -5.78 11.80 18.66
CA LYS A 46 -4.85 11.68 17.51
C LYS A 46 -4.93 12.89 16.60
N ASP A 47 -3.78 13.52 16.35
CA ASP A 47 -3.63 14.62 15.41
C ASP A 47 -3.35 14.07 14.00
N VAL A 48 -4.43 13.78 13.27
CA VAL A 48 -4.39 13.26 11.90
C VAL A 48 -3.68 14.23 10.95
N ALA A 49 -3.90 15.54 11.12
CA ALA A 49 -3.29 16.55 10.27
C ALA A 49 -1.75 16.55 10.41
N ASN A 50 -1.24 16.52 11.65
CA ASN A 50 0.19 16.45 11.92
C ASN A 50 0.81 15.16 11.36
N LEU A 51 0.16 14.01 11.56
CA LEU A 51 0.63 12.74 11.02
C LEU A 51 0.75 12.79 9.49
N LEU A 52 -0.27 13.29 8.79
CA LEU A 52 -0.24 13.39 7.33
C LEU A 52 0.77 14.43 6.83
N MET A 53 0.96 15.56 7.51
CA MET A 53 2.00 16.54 7.15
C MET A 53 3.41 15.96 7.27
N ARG A 54 3.63 15.09 8.24
CA ARG A 54 4.92 14.38 8.42
C ARG A 54 5.09 13.27 7.41
N ALA A 55 4.03 12.55 7.08
CA ALA A 55 4.04 11.42 6.17
C ALA A 55 4.16 11.82 4.69
N THR A 56 3.65 12.99 4.30
CA THR A 56 3.44 13.35 2.90
C THR A 56 4.23 14.61 2.50
N THR A 57 4.49 14.75 1.19
CA THR A 57 5.02 16.01 0.62
C THR A 57 3.92 17.08 0.64
N PRO A 58 4.27 18.39 0.52
CA PRO A 58 3.26 19.47 0.46
C PRO A 58 2.24 19.30 -0.67
N ASN A 59 2.66 18.76 -1.81
CA ASN A 59 1.84 18.57 -3.00
C ASN A 59 1.29 17.14 -3.14
N TRP A 60 1.30 16.36 -2.06
CA TRP A 60 0.78 14.99 -2.08
C TRP A 60 -0.70 14.96 -2.46
N VAL A 61 -1.05 13.97 -3.28
CA VAL A 61 -2.43 13.65 -3.63
C VAL A 61 -2.72 12.17 -3.41
N SER A 62 -3.95 11.87 -3.02
CA SER A 62 -4.48 10.50 -2.89
C SER A 62 -5.55 10.27 -3.95
N CYS A 63 -5.37 9.24 -4.75
CA CYS A 63 -6.17 8.96 -5.94
C CYS A 63 -6.94 7.65 -5.77
N GLY A 64 -8.27 7.71 -5.77
CA GLY A 64 -9.15 6.53 -5.78
C GLY A 64 -9.43 5.99 -7.19
N THR A 65 -9.11 6.77 -8.24
CA THR A 65 -9.15 6.37 -9.65
C THR A 65 -7.93 6.95 -10.36
N ASN A 66 -7.77 6.65 -11.65
CA ASN A 66 -6.68 7.25 -12.45
C ASN A 66 -6.83 8.77 -12.62
N GLU A 67 -8.06 9.28 -12.58
CA GLU A 67 -8.39 10.69 -12.89
C GLU A 67 -8.76 11.49 -11.64
N VAL A 68 -9.30 10.84 -10.61
CA VAL A 68 -9.84 11.54 -9.44
C VAL A 68 -8.88 11.41 -8.27
N CYS A 69 -8.27 12.54 -7.91
CA CYS A 69 -7.36 12.64 -6.77
C CYS A 69 -7.83 13.73 -5.81
N SER A 70 -7.60 13.52 -4.53
CA SER A 70 -7.86 14.46 -3.44
C SER A 70 -6.56 15.02 -2.90
N ALA A 71 -6.53 16.32 -2.64
CA ALA A 71 -5.44 16.98 -1.93
C ALA A 71 -5.43 16.56 -0.44
N ARG A 72 -4.30 16.78 0.22
CA ARG A 72 -4.09 16.37 1.62
C ARG A 72 -5.19 16.87 2.57
N GLU A 73 -5.63 18.10 2.43
CA GLU A 73 -6.65 18.71 3.29
C GLU A 73 -8.01 18.03 3.13
N GLN A 74 -8.35 17.62 1.92
CA GLN A 74 -9.58 16.85 1.65
C GLN A 74 -9.49 15.45 2.27
N VAL A 75 -8.31 14.80 2.20
CA VAL A 75 -8.09 13.50 2.83
C VAL A 75 -8.15 13.59 4.36
N ILE A 76 -7.56 14.64 4.97
CA ILE A 76 -7.67 14.90 6.42
C ILE A 76 -9.15 15.00 6.84
N ALA A 77 -9.94 15.77 6.10
CA ALA A 77 -11.37 15.92 6.38
C ALA A 77 -12.14 14.59 6.23
N ALA A 78 -11.81 13.81 5.19
CA ALA A 78 -12.42 12.49 4.96
C ALA A 78 -12.09 11.50 6.08
N ILE A 79 -10.82 11.45 6.55
CA ILE A 79 -10.39 10.62 7.67
C ILE A 79 -11.13 11.03 8.95
N ALA A 80 -11.22 12.34 9.24
CA ALA A 80 -11.95 12.85 10.40
C ALA A 80 -13.42 12.43 10.39
N GLY A 81 -14.08 12.47 9.22
CA GLY A 81 -15.44 11.98 9.03
C GLY A 81 -15.57 10.48 9.30
N ARG A 82 -14.65 9.67 8.76
CA ARG A 82 -14.63 8.21 9.02
C ARG A 82 -14.39 7.91 10.49
N HIS A 83 -13.45 8.58 11.16
CA HIS A 83 -13.18 8.40 12.59
C HIS A 83 -14.38 8.74 13.47
N LYS A 84 -15.22 9.70 13.04
CA LYS A 84 -16.45 10.07 13.74
C LYS A 84 -17.53 9.01 13.58
N LEU A 85 -17.64 8.44 12.37
CA LEU A 85 -18.66 7.44 12.04
C LEU A 85 -18.26 6.03 12.49
N ILE A 86 -16.96 5.71 12.51
CA ILE A 86 -16.43 4.39 12.86
C ILE A 86 -15.45 4.56 14.03
N PRO A 87 -15.95 4.56 15.29
CA PRO A 87 -15.15 4.91 16.46
C PRO A 87 -13.99 3.94 16.78
N ASP A 88 -14.08 2.72 16.26
CA ASP A 88 -13.10 1.64 16.41
C ASP A 88 -12.34 1.34 15.10
N LEU A 89 -12.36 2.27 14.12
CA LEU A 89 -11.66 2.09 12.84
C LEU A 89 -10.18 1.81 13.04
N ARG A 90 -9.72 0.70 12.49
CA ARG A 90 -8.34 0.25 12.55
C ARG A 90 -7.83 -0.12 11.16
N TRP A 91 -6.60 0.29 10.87
CA TRP A 91 -5.85 -0.12 9.69
C TRP A 91 -4.60 -0.88 10.11
N GLU A 92 -4.40 -2.04 9.53
CA GLU A 92 -3.24 -2.88 9.74
C GLU A 92 -2.49 -3.09 8.44
N ILE A 93 -1.19 -2.85 8.46
CA ILE A 93 -0.30 -3.22 7.35
C ILE A 93 -0.07 -4.74 7.42
N LYS A 94 -0.42 -5.45 6.36
CA LYS A 94 -0.23 -6.90 6.25
C LYS A 94 1.02 -7.27 5.45
N GLU A 95 1.40 -6.41 4.50
CA GLU A 95 2.55 -6.65 3.62
C GLU A 95 3.02 -5.34 3.01
N VAL A 96 4.33 -5.20 2.85
CA VAL A 96 4.96 -4.05 2.20
C VAL A 96 5.97 -4.54 1.18
N LEU A 97 5.86 -4.06 -0.05
CA LEU A 97 6.83 -4.31 -1.12
C LEU A 97 7.46 -2.98 -1.53
N VAL A 98 8.78 -2.91 -1.55
CA VAL A 98 9.53 -1.71 -1.94
C VAL A 98 10.29 -1.99 -3.23
N SER A 99 10.13 -1.11 -4.21
CA SER A 99 10.85 -1.16 -5.48
C SER A 99 11.22 0.25 -5.94
N GLY A 100 12.46 0.64 -5.70
CA GLY A 100 12.93 1.99 -5.98
C GLY A 100 12.15 3.05 -5.21
N ASP A 101 11.51 3.97 -5.92
CA ASP A 101 10.65 5.02 -5.38
C ASP A 101 9.18 4.56 -5.17
N ARG A 102 8.87 3.29 -5.40
CA ARG A 102 7.53 2.73 -5.26
C ARG A 102 7.42 1.86 -4.02
N VAL A 103 6.34 2.08 -3.27
CA VAL A 103 5.96 1.22 -2.14
C VAL A 103 4.55 0.74 -2.37
N VAL A 104 4.37 -0.59 -2.40
CA VAL A 104 3.05 -1.21 -2.45
C VAL A 104 2.73 -1.74 -1.07
N VAL A 105 1.56 -1.41 -0.55
CA VAL A 105 1.09 -1.89 0.74
C VAL A 105 -0.21 -2.65 0.56
N ARG A 106 -0.26 -3.87 1.05
CA ARG A 106 -1.51 -4.60 1.27
C ARG A 106 -1.90 -4.41 2.73
N GLY A 107 -3.05 -3.82 2.94
CA GLY A 107 -3.61 -3.51 4.25
C GLY A 107 -4.93 -4.22 4.53
N GLU A 108 -5.34 -4.16 5.78
CA GLU A 108 -6.67 -4.55 6.24
C GLU A 108 -7.26 -3.41 7.06
N ALA A 109 -8.46 -2.97 6.70
CA ALA A 109 -9.25 -2.08 7.55
C ALA A 109 -10.37 -2.87 8.23
N SER A 110 -10.67 -2.50 9.47
CA SER A 110 -11.79 -3.07 10.23
C SER A 110 -12.45 -2.00 11.10
N GLY A 111 -13.75 -2.18 11.37
CA GLY A 111 -14.48 -1.26 12.23
C GLY A 111 -15.98 -1.55 12.28
N THR A 112 -16.65 -0.87 13.20
CA THR A 112 -18.09 -0.96 13.45
C THR A 112 -18.70 0.43 13.30
N PRO A 113 -19.43 0.71 12.19
CA PRO A 113 -20.09 2.01 12.02
C PRO A 113 -21.11 2.24 13.14
N SER A 114 -21.15 3.46 13.68
CA SER A 114 -22.11 3.89 14.71
C SER A 114 -23.39 4.51 14.15
N GLY A 115 -23.51 4.58 12.80
CA GLY A 115 -24.63 5.12 12.08
C GLY A 115 -24.73 4.49 10.69
N GLU A 116 -25.61 5.03 9.83
CA GLU A 116 -25.67 4.62 8.43
C GLU A 116 -24.31 4.80 7.76
N PHE A 117 -23.86 3.78 7.03
CA PHE A 117 -22.60 3.79 6.34
C PHE A 117 -22.76 3.32 4.90
N MET A 118 -22.45 4.20 3.94
CA MET A 118 -22.55 3.93 2.49
C MET A 118 -23.91 3.38 2.06
N GLY A 119 -25.01 3.92 2.63
CA GLY A 119 -26.38 3.48 2.35
C GLY A 119 -26.82 2.20 3.10
N VAL A 120 -25.97 1.63 3.93
CA VAL A 120 -26.31 0.50 4.81
C VAL A 120 -26.74 1.02 6.17
N PRO A 121 -27.96 0.73 6.65
CA PRO A 121 -28.43 1.14 7.96
C PRO A 121 -27.55 0.56 9.08
N HIS A 122 -27.44 1.30 10.20
CA HIS A 122 -26.73 0.83 11.38
C HIS A 122 -27.36 -0.46 11.94
N GLY A 123 -26.53 -1.50 12.04
CA GLY A 123 -26.95 -2.82 12.56
C GLY A 123 -26.05 -3.37 13.66
N GLY A 124 -25.11 -2.56 14.18
CA GLY A 124 -24.15 -3.01 15.21
C GLY A 124 -23.12 -4.02 14.69
N LYS A 125 -23.01 -4.19 13.38
CA LYS A 125 -22.10 -5.13 12.75
C LYS A 125 -20.77 -4.48 12.40
N SER A 126 -19.73 -5.30 12.39
CA SER A 126 -18.38 -4.92 12.00
C SER A 126 -18.07 -5.40 10.59
N PHE A 127 -17.13 -4.75 9.95
CA PHE A 127 -16.56 -5.18 8.68
C PHE A 127 -15.07 -5.42 8.79
N LYS A 128 -14.53 -6.19 7.85
CA LYS A 128 -13.12 -6.26 7.48
C LYS A 128 -13.02 -6.15 5.97
N LEU A 129 -12.09 -5.32 5.49
CA LEU A 129 -11.82 -5.19 4.07
C LEU A 129 -10.33 -5.23 3.80
N MET A 130 -9.95 -5.66 2.60
CA MET A 130 -8.58 -5.55 2.09
C MET A 130 -8.41 -4.21 1.37
N SER A 131 -7.25 -3.60 1.54
CA SER A 131 -6.80 -2.48 0.71
C SER A 131 -5.50 -2.82 -0.01
N ILE A 132 -5.31 -2.20 -1.18
CA ILE A 132 -4.04 -2.17 -1.90
C ILE A 132 -3.73 -0.72 -2.20
N ASP A 133 -2.59 -0.27 -1.72
CA ASP A 133 -2.09 1.08 -1.94
C ASP A 133 -0.77 1.03 -2.72
N VAL A 134 -0.61 1.94 -3.69
CA VAL A 134 0.64 2.16 -4.41
C VAL A 134 1.11 3.58 -4.15
N HIS A 135 2.20 3.72 -3.41
CA HIS A 135 2.77 5.02 -3.06
C HIS A 135 3.99 5.34 -3.93
N THR A 136 4.12 6.60 -4.33
CA THR A 136 5.37 7.17 -4.84
C THR A 136 6.05 7.89 -3.68
N ILE A 137 7.34 7.65 -3.50
CA ILE A 137 8.16 8.24 -2.44
C ILE A 137 9.10 9.30 -3.04
N GLU A 138 9.10 10.49 -2.45
CA GLU A 138 10.05 11.57 -2.75
C GLU A 138 10.64 12.09 -1.43
N ALA A 139 11.96 12.15 -1.34
CA ALA A 139 12.68 12.59 -0.14
C ALA A 139 12.19 11.90 1.16
N GLY A 140 11.88 10.60 1.09
CA GLY A 140 11.40 9.80 2.21
C GLY A 140 9.93 10.02 2.60
N LYS A 141 9.17 10.79 1.84
CA LYS A 141 7.75 11.08 2.05
C LYS A 141 6.88 10.59 0.90
N LEU A 142 5.61 10.34 1.17
CA LEU A 142 4.62 10.03 0.15
C LEU A 142 4.36 11.28 -0.71
N ALA A 143 4.60 11.19 -2.01
CA ALA A 143 4.32 12.25 -2.98
C ALA A 143 3.01 12.02 -3.74
N ARG A 144 2.63 10.76 -3.92
CA ARG A 144 1.35 10.34 -4.50
C ARG A 144 0.95 8.97 -3.96
N SER A 145 -0.34 8.76 -3.80
CA SER A 145 -0.90 7.46 -3.44
C SER A 145 -2.06 7.12 -4.37
N TYR A 146 -2.07 5.90 -4.90
CA TYR A 146 -3.25 5.28 -5.49
C TYR A 146 -3.75 4.22 -4.53
N HIS A 147 -5.08 4.12 -4.37
CA HIS A 147 -5.63 3.17 -3.41
C HIS A 147 -6.91 2.53 -3.93
N VAL A 148 -7.08 1.26 -3.58
CA VAL A 148 -8.30 0.49 -3.79
C VAL A 148 -8.64 -0.23 -2.51
N GLU A 149 -9.90 -0.10 -2.06
CA GLU A 149 -10.43 -0.79 -0.89
C GLU A 149 -11.70 -1.57 -1.26
N ASP A 150 -11.88 -2.77 -0.70
CA ASP A 150 -13.08 -3.59 -0.93
C ASP A 150 -14.28 -3.11 -0.09
N TRP A 151 -14.74 -1.88 -0.35
CA TRP A 151 -15.94 -1.34 0.31
C TRP A 151 -17.21 -2.13 -0.03
N ILE A 152 -17.29 -2.76 -1.21
CA ILE A 152 -18.43 -3.61 -1.59
C ILE A 152 -18.49 -4.82 -0.67
N GLY A 153 -17.35 -5.47 -0.41
CA GLY A 153 -17.26 -6.57 0.55
C GLY A 153 -17.64 -6.12 1.97
N ALA A 154 -17.19 -4.94 2.41
CA ALA A 154 -17.59 -4.37 3.69
C ALA A 154 -19.09 -4.12 3.80
N MET A 155 -19.72 -3.50 2.79
CA MET A 155 -21.17 -3.27 2.76
C MET A 155 -21.98 -4.59 2.81
N ARG A 156 -21.52 -5.64 2.12
CA ARG A 156 -22.16 -6.96 2.20
C ARG A 156 -22.11 -7.52 3.63
N GLN A 157 -20.99 -7.44 4.32
CA GLN A 157 -20.83 -7.89 5.71
C GLN A 157 -21.78 -7.13 6.65
N LEU A 158 -21.92 -5.82 6.47
CA LEU A 158 -22.81 -4.99 7.27
C LEU A 158 -24.30 -5.27 6.99
N SER A 159 -24.66 -5.68 5.77
CA SER A 159 -26.06 -5.88 5.32
C SER A 159 -26.63 -7.29 5.63
N VAL A 160 -25.83 -8.28 5.96
CA VAL A 160 -26.31 -9.66 6.23
C VAL A 160 -27.26 -9.64 7.45
N LYS A 161 -28.41 -10.27 7.34
CA LYS A 161 -29.38 -10.43 8.45
C LYS A 161 -28.94 -11.52 9.41
#